data_416156f62e1b00f70d0320d549c1363b
#
_entry.id   416156f62e1b00f70d0320d549c1363b
#
_cell.length_a   1.000
_cell.length_b   1.000
_cell.length_c   1.000
_cell.angle_alpha   90.00
_cell.angle_beta   90.00
_cell.angle_gamma   90.00
#
_symmetry.space_group_name_H-M   'P 1'
#
loop_
_entity.id
_entity.type
_entity.pdbx_description
1 polymer ?
#
loop_
_entity_poly.entity_id
_entity_poly.type
_entity_poly.pdbx_seq_one_letter_code
_entity_poly.pdbx_strand_id
1 'polypeptide(L)'
;MSNVKLISTSSPDLIADIAYMARVSNPANQSNELTSRKLVEYLIKHKHWSPFEMCGITMEINTTRDIAHQIVRHRSFAFQEFSQRYADPAALEGWPYELRETRLQDTKNRQNSIETDDALLQQHWIAQQKRVIDTASNVYKWAIEHGIAKEQARTVLPEGLTKTRLYMHGTV
;
A
#
# COMPACT_ATOMS: atom_id res chain seq x y z
N MET A 1 3.02 5.19 10.39
CA MET A 1 1.96 5.58 9.42
C MET A 1 2.27 4.99 8.06
N SER A 2 1.26 4.49 7.39
CA SER A 2 1.40 4.04 6.00
C SER A 2 1.84 5.22 5.11
N ASN A 3 2.73 4.96 4.17
CA ASN A 3 3.16 5.96 3.19
C ASN A 3 3.27 5.35 1.79
N VAL A 4 3.16 6.20 0.78
CA VAL A 4 3.26 5.82 -0.62
C VAL A 4 4.29 6.72 -1.30
N LYS A 5 5.17 6.10 -2.10
CA LYS A 5 6.20 6.78 -2.88
C LYS A 5 6.11 6.34 -4.33
N LEU A 6 6.09 7.29 -5.26
CA LEU A 6 6.24 7.00 -6.68
C LEU A 6 7.68 6.54 -6.96
N ILE A 7 7.83 5.37 -7.58
CA ILE A 7 9.13 4.80 -7.97
C ILE A 7 9.43 5.09 -9.43
N SER A 8 8.48 4.84 -10.30
CA SER A 8 8.66 5.07 -11.74
C SER A 8 7.32 5.28 -12.44
N THR A 9 7.41 5.92 -13.58
CA THR A 9 6.33 6.06 -14.56
C THR A 9 6.81 5.49 -15.89
N SER A 10 5.91 5.06 -16.76
CA SER A 10 6.25 4.58 -18.10
C SER A 10 6.91 5.65 -18.98
N SER A 11 6.71 6.94 -18.64
CA SER A 11 7.39 8.07 -19.28
C SER A 11 7.50 9.25 -18.33
N PRO A 12 8.38 10.24 -18.63
CA PRO A 12 8.51 11.46 -17.83
C PRO A 12 7.28 12.36 -17.85
N ASP A 13 6.49 12.34 -18.93
CA ASP A 13 5.27 13.14 -19.09
C ASP A 13 4.09 12.26 -19.52
N LEU A 14 3.43 11.66 -18.54
CA LEU A 14 2.25 10.82 -18.76
C LEU A 14 1.08 11.60 -19.40
N ILE A 15 0.96 12.91 -19.12
CA ILE A 15 -0.12 13.73 -19.68
C ILE A 15 0.07 13.91 -21.18
N ALA A 16 1.30 14.20 -21.60
CA ALA A 16 1.63 14.30 -23.03
C ALA A 16 1.39 12.97 -23.75
N ASP A 17 1.84 11.86 -23.17
CA ASP A 17 1.71 10.53 -23.75
C ASP A 17 0.25 10.07 -23.88
N ILE A 18 -0.55 10.23 -22.83
CA ILE A 18 -1.98 9.91 -22.87
C ILE A 18 -2.67 10.73 -23.98
N ALA A 19 -2.38 12.04 -24.06
CA ALA A 19 -2.94 12.90 -25.06
C ALA A 19 -2.50 12.54 -26.49
N TYR A 20 -1.23 12.19 -26.67
CA TYR A 20 -0.67 11.73 -27.96
C TYR A 20 -1.38 10.46 -28.43
N MET A 21 -1.50 9.45 -27.55
CA MET A 21 -2.16 8.19 -27.87
C MET A 21 -3.65 8.35 -28.11
N ALA A 22 -4.32 9.20 -27.34
CA ALA A 22 -5.74 9.51 -27.53
C ALA A 22 -6.02 10.15 -28.91
N ARG A 23 -5.04 10.82 -29.50
CA ARG A 23 -5.13 11.47 -30.83
C ARG A 23 -4.76 10.55 -32.00
N VAL A 24 -4.61 9.26 -31.81
CA VAL A 24 -4.24 8.31 -32.87
C VAL A 24 -5.14 8.43 -34.10
N SER A 25 -6.40 8.76 -33.95
CA SER A 25 -7.37 8.98 -35.04
C SER A 25 -7.38 10.41 -35.59
N ASN A 26 -6.49 11.27 -35.12
CA ASN A 26 -6.32 12.66 -35.59
C ASN A 26 -4.84 12.99 -35.83
N PRO A 27 -4.20 12.38 -36.86
CA PRO A 27 -2.76 12.52 -37.10
C PRO A 27 -2.27 13.96 -37.23
N ALA A 28 -3.07 14.84 -37.83
CA ALA A 28 -2.73 16.26 -38.00
C ALA A 28 -2.56 17.01 -36.69
N ASN A 29 -3.17 16.55 -35.60
CA ASN A 29 -3.12 17.18 -34.28
C ASN A 29 -2.48 16.27 -33.21
N GLN A 30 -1.90 15.14 -33.59
CA GLN A 30 -1.39 14.12 -32.66
C GLN A 30 -0.26 14.67 -31.78
N SER A 31 0.65 15.45 -32.37
CA SER A 31 1.81 16.03 -31.67
C SER A 31 1.54 17.38 -31.00
N ASN A 32 0.28 17.77 -30.82
CA ASN A 32 -0.07 19.05 -30.18
C ASN A 32 0.00 18.93 -28.64
N GLU A 33 1.12 19.28 -28.07
CA GLU A 33 1.35 19.24 -26.62
C GLU A 33 0.61 20.36 -25.85
N LEU A 34 0.36 21.51 -26.52
CA LEU A 34 -0.24 22.70 -25.87
C LEU A 34 -1.63 22.45 -25.26
N THR A 35 -2.34 21.46 -25.80
CA THR A 35 -3.70 21.12 -25.34
C THR A 35 -3.78 19.76 -24.66
N SER A 36 -2.64 19.12 -24.32
CA SER A 36 -2.60 17.78 -23.73
C SER A 36 -3.38 17.69 -22.42
N ARG A 37 -3.13 18.58 -21.46
CA ARG A 37 -3.86 18.63 -20.18
C ARG A 37 -5.37 18.76 -20.38
N LYS A 38 -5.79 19.67 -21.28
CA LYS A 38 -7.20 19.92 -21.59
C LYS A 38 -7.89 18.67 -22.18
N LEU A 39 -7.16 17.93 -23.01
CA LEU A 39 -7.65 16.68 -23.57
C LEU A 39 -7.77 15.60 -22.48
N VAL A 40 -6.76 15.44 -21.63
CA VAL A 40 -6.82 14.46 -20.53
C VAL A 40 -7.98 14.75 -19.59
N GLU A 41 -8.22 16.00 -19.22
CA GLU A 41 -9.39 16.40 -18.42
C GLU A 41 -10.72 16.08 -19.12
N TYR A 42 -10.78 16.27 -20.45
CA TYR A 42 -11.94 15.89 -21.26
C TYR A 42 -12.16 14.35 -21.23
N LEU A 43 -11.09 13.56 -21.41
CA LEU A 43 -11.16 12.11 -21.40
C LEU A 43 -11.68 11.58 -20.06
N ILE A 44 -11.19 12.13 -18.94
CA ILE A 44 -11.64 11.80 -17.58
C ILE A 44 -13.14 12.12 -17.43
N LYS A 45 -13.53 13.35 -17.80
CA LYS A 45 -14.92 13.81 -17.71
C LYS A 45 -15.88 12.92 -18.48
N HIS A 46 -15.46 12.44 -19.65
CA HIS A 46 -16.28 11.59 -20.54
C HIS A 46 -16.04 10.09 -20.36
N LYS A 47 -15.22 9.70 -19.36
CA LYS A 47 -14.92 8.30 -19.02
C LYS A 47 -14.31 7.50 -20.18
N HIS A 48 -13.44 8.15 -20.96
CA HIS A 48 -12.68 7.52 -22.05
C HIS A 48 -11.35 6.99 -21.48
N TRP A 49 -11.36 5.77 -20.94
CA TRP A 49 -10.24 5.24 -20.16
C TRP A 49 -9.13 4.59 -20.98
N SER A 50 -9.42 4.11 -22.19
CA SER A 50 -8.45 3.33 -22.98
C SER A 50 -7.08 4.00 -23.21
N PRO A 51 -6.91 5.34 -23.37
CA PRO A 51 -5.59 5.94 -23.47
C PRO A 51 -4.78 5.87 -22.18
N PHE A 52 -5.45 5.81 -21.02
CA PHE A 52 -4.79 5.70 -19.72
C PHE A 52 -4.19 4.31 -19.50
N GLU A 53 -4.80 3.27 -20.07
CA GLU A 53 -4.31 1.90 -19.99
C GLU A 53 -2.96 1.69 -20.72
N MET A 54 -2.53 2.65 -21.54
CA MET A 54 -1.23 2.62 -22.22
C MET A 54 -0.09 3.19 -21.36
N CYS A 55 -0.41 3.82 -20.24
CA CYS A 55 0.55 4.44 -19.32
C CYS A 55 0.53 3.71 -17.97
N GLY A 56 1.72 3.39 -17.47
CA GLY A 56 1.87 2.68 -16.21
C GLY A 56 2.63 3.48 -15.16
N ILE A 57 2.35 3.15 -13.91
CA ILE A 57 3.08 3.66 -12.74
C ILE A 57 3.50 2.52 -11.83
N THR A 58 4.63 2.71 -11.14
CA THR A 58 5.07 1.83 -10.07
C THR A 58 5.17 2.62 -8.78
N MET A 59 4.52 2.13 -7.73
CA MET A 59 4.53 2.73 -6.41
C MET A 59 5.14 1.80 -5.37
N GLU A 60 5.90 2.36 -4.43
CA GLU A 60 6.28 1.71 -3.19
C GLU A 60 5.25 2.08 -2.13
N ILE A 61 4.73 1.07 -1.43
CA ILE A 61 3.74 1.23 -0.37
C ILE A 61 4.32 0.61 0.90
N ASN A 62 4.54 1.42 1.94
CA ASN A 62 4.90 0.96 3.27
C ASN A 62 3.63 0.98 4.13
N THR A 63 3.25 -0.16 4.66
CA THR A 63 2.02 -0.33 5.44
C THR A 63 2.14 -1.53 6.39
N THR A 64 1.06 -1.99 6.97
CA THR A 64 1.00 -3.24 7.72
C THR A 64 0.50 -4.39 6.85
N ARG A 65 0.81 -5.62 7.25
CA ARG A 65 0.51 -6.81 6.43
C ARG A 65 -0.99 -7.02 6.20
N ASP A 66 -1.84 -6.75 7.18
CA ASP A 66 -3.29 -6.83 7.02
C ASP A 66 -3.82 -5.91 5.93
N ILE A 67 -3.28 -4.67 5.83
CA ILE A 67 -3.63 -3.73 4.76
C ILE A 67 -3.04 -4.19 3.42
N ALA A 68 -1.78 -4.63 3.41
CA ALA A 68 -1.16 -5.18 2.21
C ALA A 68 -1.98 -6.35 1.63
N HIS A 69 -2.47 -7.27 2.48
CA HIS A 69 -3.34 -8.37 2.06
C HIS A 69 -4.66 -7.90 1.41
N GLN A 70 -5.16 -6.73 1.77
CA GLN A 70 -6.32 -6.12 1.09
C GLN A 70 -5.92 -5.53 -0.26
N ILE A 71 -4.78 -4.84 -0.32
CA ILE A 71 -4.27 -4.21 -1.55
C ILE A 71 -4.01 -5.25 -2.64
N VAL A 72 -3.33 -6.35 -2.32
CA VAL A 72 -2.97 -7.40 -3.30
C VAL A 72 -4.17 -8.18 -3.86
N ARG A 73 -5.36 -7.97 -3.32
CA ARG A 73 -6.60 -8.53 -3.89
C ARG A 73 -7.04 -7.83 -5.17
N HIS A 74 -6.47 -6.67 -5.48
CA HIS A 74 -6.79 -5.92 -6.69
C HIS A 74 -6.16 -6.61 -7.92
N ARG A 75 -7.01 -7.16 -8.80
CA ARG A 75 -6.57 -8.06 -9.87
C ARG A 75 -5.91 -7.37 -11.07
N SER A 76 -6.11 -6.06 -11.22
CA SER A 76 -5.56 -5.29 -12.36
C SER A 76 -4.14 -4.79 -12.13
N PHE A 77 -3.56 -5.03 -10.95
CA PHE A 77 -2.21 -4.63 -10.61
C PHE A 77 -1.28 -5.82 -10.40
N ALA A 78 -0.01 -5.61 -10.68
CA ALA A 78 1.07 -6.53 -10.31
C ALA A 78 1.68 -6.08 -8.97
N PHE A 79 2.08 -7.05 -8.14
CA PHE A 79 2.61 -6.80 -6.81
C PHE A 79 3.89 -7.55 -6.54
N GLN A 80 4.79 -6.92 -5.77
CA GLN A 80 5.96 -7.54 -5.17
C GLN A 80 6.02 -7.12 -3.71
N GLU A 81 5.87 -8.05 -2.78
CA GLU A 81 5.84 -7.75 -1.34
C GLU A 81 7.06 -8.32 -0.63
N PHE A 82 7.53 -7.62 0.40
CA PHE A 82 8.55 -8.08 1.34
C PHE A 82 8.18 -9.45 1.91
N SER A 83 9.07 -10.41 1.73
CA SER A 83 8.84 -11.79 2.15
C SER A 83 9.48 -12.10 3.49
N GLN A 84 8.67 -12.33 4.51
CA GLN A 84 9.08 -12.82 5.82
C GLN A 84 9.61 -14.28 5.82
N ARG A 85 9.54 -14.96 4.68
CA ARG A 85 10.18 -16.28 4.52
C ARG A 85 11.68 -16.14 4.31
N TYR A 86 12.12 -15.03 3.70
CA TYR A 86 13.53 -14.79 3.40
C TYR A 86 14.19 -13.82 4.38
N ALA A 87 13.49 -12.81 4.84
CA ALA A 87 14.04 -11.74 5.65
C ALA A 87 13.26 -11.56 6.96
N ASP A 88 13.96 -11.12 7.99
CA ASP A 88 13.38 -10.69 9.24
C ASP A 88 12.65 -9.35 9.04
N PRO A 89 11.43 -9.16 9.59
CA PRO A 89 10.77 -7.84 9.58
C PRO A 89 11.62 -6.70 10.14
N ALA A 90 12.54 -6.99 11.06
CA ALA A 90 13.50 -6.02 11.57
C ALA A 90 14.51 -5.51 10.52
N ALA A 91 14.62 -6.18 9.36
CA ALA A 91 15.44 -5.70 8.24
C ALA A 91 14.80 -4.54 7.47
N LEU A 92 13.51 -4.28 7.65
CA LEU A 92 12.88 -3.05 7.20
C LEU A 92 13.30 -1.88 8.09
N GLU A 93 13.49 -0.71 7.49
CA GLU A 93 13.91 0.48 8.23
C GLU A 93 12.97 0.82 9.39
N GLY A 94 13.59 1.06 10.55
CA GLY A 94 12.90 1.43 11.77
C GLY A 94 12.27 0.25 12.53
N TRP A 95 11.39 0.57 13.47
CA TRP A 95 10.71 -0.42 14.28
C TRP A 95 9.74 -1.27 13.41
N PRO A 96 9.79 -2.60 13.50
CA PRO A 96 9.06 -3.49 12.58
C PRO A 96 7.55 -3.53 12.81
N TYR A 97 7.03 -2.76 13.74
CA TYR A 97 5.61 -2.75 14.08
C TYR A 97 5.03 -1.33 13.96
N GLU A 98 3.72 -1.26 13.78
CA GLU A 98 2.93 -0.02 13.78
C GLU A 98 1.76 -0.18 14.76
N LEU A 99 1.68 0.74 15.75
CA LEU A 99 0.55 0.76 16.67
C LEU A 99 -0.67 1.36 15.99
N ARG A 100 -1.82 0.75 16.25
CA ARG A 100 -3.11 1.23 15.74
C ARG A 100 -3.72 2.23 16.71
N GLU A 101 -4.30 3.28 16.17
CA GLU A 101 -5.11 4.21 16.94
C GLU A 101 -6.31 3.52 17.58
N THR A 102 -6.84 4.13 18.63
CA THR A 102 -8.05 3.66 19.29
C THR A 102 -9.26 4.22 18.56
N ARG A 103 -10.09 3.33 18.04
CA ARG A 103 -11.37 3.68 17.42
C ARG A 103 -12.47 2.78 17.94
N LEU A 104 -13.65 3.35 18.19
CA LEU A 104 -14.81 2.61 18.66
C LEU A 104 -15.56 1.96 17.50
N GLN A 105 -16.28 0.89 17.77
CA GLN A 105 -17.15 0.27 16.78
C GLN A 105 -18.34 1.18 16.49
N ASP A 106 -18.57 1.47 15.22
CA ASP A 106 -19.83 2.12 14.79
C ASP A 106 -20.99 1.13 14.93
N THR A 107 -22.00 1.52 15.69
CA THR A 107 -23.18 0.68 15.96
C THR A 107 -24.17 0.61 14.81
N LYS A 108 -24.10 1.56 13.86
CA LYS A 108 -24.99 1.63 12.69
C LYS A 108 -24.34 1.02 11.46
N ASN A 109 -23.06 1.28 11.24
CA ASN A 109 -22.31 0.73 10.13
C ASN A 109 -21.17 -0.15 10.65
N ARG A 110 -21.33 -1.47 10.55
CA ARG A 110 -20.36 -2.45 11.06
C ARG A 110 -18.98 -2.38 10.40
N GLN A 111 -18.87 -1.75 9.22
CA GLN A 111 -17.61 -1.58 8.51
C GLN A 111 -16.90 -0.29 8.88
N ASN A 112 -17.55 0.59 9.62
CA ASN A 112 -17.00 1.88 10.05
C ASN A 112 -16.51 1.84 11.49
N SER A 113 -15.64 2.78 11.82
CA SER A 113 -15.14 3.01 13.18
C SER A 113 -15.23 4.50 13.50
N ILE A 114 -15.41 4.81 14.78
CA ILE A 114 -15.62 6.16 15.31
C ILE A 114 -14.39 6.56 16.13
N GLU A 115 -13.93 7.78 15.97
CA GLU A 115 -12.89 8.36 16.83
C GLU A 115 -13.35 8.46 18.29
N THR A 116 -12.41 8.44 19.20
CA THR A 116 -12.68 8.59 20.62
C THR A 116 -11.66 9.51 21.28
N ASP A 117 -12.13 10.40 22.14
CA ASP A 117 -11.31 11.28 22.95
C ASP A 117 -11.00 10.70 24.36
N ASP A 118 -11.38 9.45 24.62
CA ASP A 118 -11.08 8.76 25.88
C ASP A 118 -9.59 8.44 25.97
N ALA A 119 -8.83 9.35 26.58
CA ALA A 119 -7.39 9.25 26.76
C ALA A 119 -6.96 8.00 27.56
N LEU A 120 -7.77 7.56 28.53
CA LEU A 120 -7.47 6.38 29.34
C LEU A 120 -7.62 5.11 28.50
N LEU A 121 -8.67 5.02 27.71
CA LEU A 121 -8.88 3.91 26.77
C LEU A 121 -7.76 3.87 25.71
N GLN A 122 -7.34 5.03 25.17
CA GLN A 122 -6.25 5.13 24.21
C GLN A 122 -4.93 4.60 24.81
N GLN A 123 -4.60 5.02 26.03
CA GLN A 123 -3.40 4.54 26.73
C GLN A 123 -3.45 3.02 26.99
N HIS A 124 -4.58 2.51 27.43
CA HIS A 124 -4.78 1.08 27.67
C HIS A 124 -4.65 0.28 26.38
N TRP A 125 -5.26 0.75 25.28
CA TRP A 125 -5.16 0.07 23.99
C TRP A 125 -3.71 0.00 23.46
N ILE A 126 -2.96 1.09 23.56
CA ILE A 126 -1.53 1.13 23.24
C ILE A 126 -0.76 0.12 24.09
N ALA A 127 -1.02 0.07 25.39
CA ALA A 127 -0.34 -0.87 26.30
C ALA A 127 -0.65 -2.34 25.94
N GLN A 128 -1.89 -2.68 25.58
CA GLN A 128 -2.24 -4.03 25.15
C GLN A 128 -1.55 -4.42 23.84
N GLN A 129 -1.49 -3.52 22.84
CA GLN A 129 -0.78 -3.76 21.60
C GLN A 129 0.72 -4.02 21.85
N LYS A 130 1.35 -3.21 22.71
CA LYS A 130 2.76 -3.41 23.09
C LYS A 130 3.00 -4.79 23.71
N ARG A 131 2.12 -5.25 24.62
CA ARG A 131 2.23 -6.62 25.20
C ARG A 131 2.19 -7.71 24.13
N VAL A 132 1.30 -7.59 23.14
CA VAL A 132 1.24 -8.54 22.00
C VAL A 132 2.54 -8.51 21.22
N ILE A 133 3.04 -7.32 20.88
CA ILE A 133 4.28 -7.13 20.13
C ILE A 133 5.46 -7.73 20.88
N ASP A 134 5.62 -7.43 22.18
CA ASP A 134 6.74 -7.90 23.00
C ASP A 134 6.74 -9.43 23.08
N THR A 135 5.56 -10.03 23.32
CA THR A 135 5.41 -11.47 23.37
C THR A 135 5.77 -12.12 22.04
N ALA A 136 5.19 -11.60 20.94
CA ALA A 136 5.43 -12.14 19.60
C ALA A 136 6.91 -11.99 19.17
N SER A 137 7.52 -10.84 19.45
CA SER A 137 8.93 -10.59 19.17
C SER A 137 9.86 -11.55 19.92
N ASN A 138 9.60 -11.77 21.21
CA ASN A 138 10.39 -12.69 22.03
C ASN A 138 10.28 -14.13 21.53
N VAL A 139 9.07 -14.59 21.20
CA VAL A 139 8.86 -15.94 20.65
C VAL A 139 9.49 -16.08 19.27
N TYR A 140 9.35 -15.09 18.40
CA TYR A 140 9.99 -15.08 17.07
C TYR A 140 11.51 -15.15 17.18
N LYS A 141 12.12 -14.31 18.02
CA LYS A 141 13.57 -14.29 18.26
C LYS A 141 14.05 -15.64 18.79
N TRP A 142 13.37 -16.18 19.80
CA TRP A 142 13.67 -17.50 20.34
C TRP A 142 13.62 -18.57 19.25
N ALA A 143 12.60 -18.57 18.39
CA ALA A 143 12.47 -19.53 17.30
C ALA A 143 13.66 -19.46 16.31
N ILE A 144 14.08 -18.25 15.94
CA ILE A 144 15.24 -18.06 15.04
C ILE A 144 16.53 -18.54 15.71
N GLU A 145 16.76 -18.22 16.99
CA GLU A 145 17.93 -18.64 17.75
C GLU A 145 18.02 -20.17 17.90
N HIS A 146 16.87 -20.87 17.86
CA HIS A 146 16.81 -22.35 17.92
C HIS A 146 16.74 -23.01 16.54
N GLY A 147 17.02 -22.28 15.47
CA GLY A 147 17.10 -22.82 14.11
C GLY A 147 15.75 -23.12 13.46
N ILE A 148 14.64 -22.64 14.02
CA ILE A 148 13.33 -22.77 13.38
C ILE A 148 13.32 -21.91 12.11
N ALA A 149 12.89 -22.48 11.00
CA ALA A 149 12.83 -21.80 9.73
C ALA A 149 11.98 -20.51 9.81
N LYS A 150 12.43 -19.42 9.19
CA LYS A 150 11.70 -18.15 9.17
C LYS A 150 10.25 -18.30 8.70
N GLU A 151 10.00 -19.22 7.77
CA GLU A 151 8.66 -19.55 7.30
C GLU A 151 7.72 -20.00 8.41
N GLN A 152 8.23 -20.73 9.40
CA GLN A 152 7.47 -21.18 10.57
C GLN A 152 7.48 -20.12 11.66
N ALA A 153 8.64 -19.56 11.96
CA ALA A 153 8.78 -18.56 13.03
C ALA A 153 7.86 -17.35 12.83
N ARG A 154 7.68 -16.89 11.59
CA ARG A 154 6.80 -15.74 11.27
C ARG A 154 5.33 -15.94 11.66
N THR A 155 4.88 -17.16 11.88
CA THR A 155 3.48 -17.45 12.24
C THR A 155 3.03 -16.83 13.56
N VAL A 156 3.97 -16.48 14.44
CA VAL A 156 3.67 -15.81 15.71
C VAL A 156 3.57 -14.29 15.59
N LEU A 157 3.94 -13.70 14.44
CA LEU A 157 3.94 -12.25 14.25
C LEU A 157 2.52 -11.73 14.02
N PRO A 158 2.10 -10.63 14.70
CA PRO A 158 0.76 -10.09 14.56
C PRO A 158 0.59 -9.37 13.20
N GLU A 159 -0.19 -9.95 12.30
CA GLU A 159 -0.41 -9.43 10.94
C GLU A 159 -0.87 -7.95 10.93
N GLY A 160 -1.79 -7.58 11.82
CA GLY A 160 -2.33 -6.21 11.89
C GLY A 160 -1.36 -5.16 12.44
N LEU A 161 -0.24 -5.57 13.02
CA LEU A 161 0.75 -4.66 13.62
C LEU A 161 2.11 -4.76 12.95
N THR A 162 2.39 -5.82 12.20
CA THR A 162 3.69 -6.02 11.54
C THR A 162 3.75 -5.25 10.24
N LYS A 163 4.78 -4.41 10.11
CA LYS A 163 5.02 -3.63 8.89
C LYS A 163 5.44 -4.51 7.72
N THR A 164 5.09 -4.07 6.55
CA THR A 164 5.53 -4.63 5.27
C THR A 164 5.78 -3.52 4.27
N ARG A 165 6.51 -3.85 3.21
CA ARG A 165 6.72 -3.00 2.03
C ARG A 165 6.25 -3.77 0.82
N LEU A 166 5.46 -3.14 -0.02
CA LEU A 166 5.10 -3.72 -1.31
C LEU A 166 5.28 -2.69 -2.43
N TYR A 167 5.62 -3.22 -3.60
CA TYR A 167 5.58 -2.48 -4.85
C TYR A 167 4.29 -2.85 -5.57
N MET A 168 3.62 -1.86 -6.11
CA MET A 168 2.42 -2.01 -6.92
C MET A 168 2.68 -1.38 -8.28
N HIS A 169 2.44 -2.14 -9.34
CA HIS A 169 2.52 -1.65 -10.72
C HIS A 169 1.19 -1.86 -11.43
N GLY A 170 0.78 -0.86 -12.19
CA GLY A 170 -0.41 -0.93 -13.03
C GLY A 170 -0.58 0.29 -13.92
N THR A 171 -1.67 0.28 -14.66
CA THR A 171 -2.06 1.40 -15.52
C THR A 171 -2.66 2.54 -14.70
N VAL A 172 -2.63 3.74 -15.26
CA VAL A 172 -3.07 4.99 -14.63
C VAL A 172 -4.60 5.10 -14.64
#